data_2a7950862c86b29a9deb16b738629a38
#
_entry.id   2a7950862c86b29a9deb16b738629a38
#
_cell.length_a   1.000
_cell.length_b   1.000
_cell.length_c   1.000
_cell.angle_alpha   90.00
_cell.angle_beta   90.00
_cell.angle_gamma   90.00
#
_symmetry.space_group_name_H-M   'P 1'
#
loop_
_entity.id
_entity.type
_entity.pdbx_description
1 polymer ?
#
loop_
_entity_poly.entity_id
_entity_poly.type
_entity_poly.pdbx_seq_one_letter_code
_entity_poly.pdbx_strand_id
1 'polypeptide(L)'
;MIKVLIVDDDKLVRKGISSAMPWNEFNMEVVGEASNGLKALDFLKAQPVDLMLTDLAMPVMSGIELMRAARQLYPELHIVVLTLHQDFDYIQEALRLGAIDYIAKVQLEKEQFEHVLHRIHARIDELANTRRKLPLLSETNVHYRHVYALVSLDRKSGQSWPIELTSNVDEIRWEVERNCWMWTAPMDVEDQLFHKLKESLDQVPQGALLVISDVQDRTWSQIQIWIMNYTETSLFYAYNPFDPVIAVSMDVEDSFPIEPKDEDMDRIKQSWFLSPWTHNDSYYNQLIEQLKSLRLHKGQLMGLLYSIVMEWNHLFAQTTLGRISMIHSFQSWYEVEEWIKQTSEGIRKSDEQTSYSQEIVDAVKKAIMIMHNDLDQAFTASGLSQQLNISRSYFSQCFKDLMGKTFNEYSRFIRIEKSKEYLLNTNNTIFWIAERVGYTDEKYFSRIFRELTGLLPSEYRHLGRGDK
;
A
#
# COMPACT_ATOMS: atom_id res chain seq x y z
N MET A 1 26.43 10.90 -4.88
CA MET A 1 25.64 11.83 -4.06
C MET A 1 24.29 11.95 -4.70
N ILE A 2 23.19 11.66 -3.96
CA ILE A 2 21.82 11.64 -4.44
C ILE A 2 21.32 13.08 -4.56
N LYS A 3 20.90 13.50 -5.74
CA LYS A 3 20.40 14.85 -6.02
C LYS A 3 18.91 14.94 -5.71
N VAL A 4 18.55 15.83 -4.80
CA VAL A 4 17.20 15.97 -4.24
C VAL A 4 16.52 17.23 -4.75
N LEU A 5 15.28 17.09 -5.26
CA LEU A 5 14.37 18.19 -5.57
C LEU A 5 13.24 18.22 -4.54
N ILE A 6 12.99 19.37 -3.92
CA ILE A 6 11.88 19.58 -2.97
C ILE A 6 10.77 20.37 -3.68
N VAL A 7 9.56 19.81 -3.70
CA VAL A 7 8.38 20.39 -4.36
C VAL A 7 7.25 20.55 -3.35
N ASP A 8 6.89 21.80 -3.08
CA ASP A 8 5.85 22.16 -2.11
C ASP A 8 5.40 23.59 -2.42
N ASP A 9 4.14 23.94 -2.27
CA ASP A 9 3.67 25.31 -2.52
C ASP A 9 4.05 26.27 -1.38
N ASP A 10 4.18 25.75 -0.14
CA ASP A 10 4.62 26.55 1.01
C ASP A 10 6.15 26.74 1.01
N LYS A 11 6.56 27.99 0.91
CA LYS A 11 7.98 28.38 0.92
C LYS A 11 8.66 28.06 2.28
N LEU A 12 7.94 28.14 3.39
CA LEU A 12 8.49 27.86 4.71
C LEU A 12 8.77 26.38 4.88
N VAL A 13 7.87 25.53 4.39
CA VAL A 13 8.04 24.06 4.39
C VAL A 13 9.27 23.70 3.56
N ARG A 14 9.39 24.21 2.33
CA ARG A 14 10.56 23.93 1.48
C ARG A 14 11.87 24.34 2.16
N LYS A 15 11.92 25.55 2.70
CA LYS A 15 13.11 26.05 3.41
C LYS A 15 13.39 25.28 4.70
N GLY A 16 12.35 24.91 5.43
CA GLY A 16 12.48 24.09 6.64
C GLY A 16 13.11 22.74 6.34
N ILE A 17 12.54 22.00 5.38
CA ILE A 17 13.04 20.67 4.95
C ILE A 17 14.47 20.78 4.40
N SER A 18 14.72 21.76 3.52
CA SER A 18 16.04 21.96 2.90
C SER A 18 17.14 22.26 3.91
N SER A 19 16.81 23.03 4.98
CA SER A 19 17.81 23.52 5.95
C SER A 19 17.93 22.64 7.19
N ALA A 20 16.85 22.00 7.64
CA ALA A 20 16.80 21.31 8.91
C ALA A 20 17.21 19.83 8.84
N MET A 21 17.10 19.21 7.66
CA MET A 21 17.48 17.81 7.47
C MET A 21 18.99 17.69 7.22
N PRO A 22 19.69 16.71 7.83
CA PRO A 22 21.13 16.48 7.68
C PRO A 22 21.45 15.70 6.38
N TRP A 23 21.10 16.29 5.22
CA TRP A 23 21.22 15.67 3.89
C TRP A 23 22.60 15.08 3.61
N ASN A 24 23.67 15.82 3.96
CA ASN A 24 25.04 15.43 3.68
C ASN A 24 25.45 14.14 4.42
N GLU A 25 24.89 13.88 5.60
CA GLU A 25 25.20 12.67 6.39
C GLU A 25 24.67 11.41 5.68
N PHE A 26 23.68 11.56 4.80
CA PHE A 26 23.09 10.49 4.02
C PHE A 26 23.50 10.50 2.53
N ASN A 27 24.62 11.18 2.22
CA ASN A 27 25.10 11.30 0.83
C ASN A 27 24.06 11.88 -0.13
N MET A 28 23.25 12.84 0.35
CA MET A 28 22.20 13.54 -0.38
C MET A 28 22.50 15.03 -0.46
N GLU A 29 22.06 15.68 -1.54
CA GLU A 29 22.21 17.12 -1.76
C GLU A 29 20.92 17.70 -2.34
N VAL A 30 20.36 18.74 -1.73
CA VAL A 30 19.20 19.47 -2.29
C VAL A 30 19.69 20.36 -3.41
N VAL A 31 19.42 19.96 -4.66
CA VAL A 31 19.85 20.68 -5.88
C VAL A 31 18.82 21.70 -6.35
N GLY A 32 17.59 21.66 -5.84
CA GLY A 32 16.56 22.60 -6.22
C GLY A 32 15.29 22.56 -5.39
N GLU A 33 14.47 23.61 -5.58
CA GLU A 33 13.15 23.76 -4.99
C GLU A 33 12.16 24.19 -6.08
N ALA A 34 10.93 23.65 -6.05
CA ALA A 34 9.84 24.05 -6.92
C ALA A 34 8.57 24.33 -6.10
N SER A 35 7.78 25.32 -6.53
CA SER A 35 6.58 25.74 -5.81
C SER A 35 5.27 25.15 -6.38
N ASN A 36 5.33 24.30 -7.37
CA ASN A 36 4.22 23.54 -7.93
C ASN A 36 4.76 22.47 -8.90
N GLY A 37 3.90 21.56 -9.36
CA GLY A 37 4.29 20.47 -10.25
C GLY A 37 4.82 20.93 -11.60
N LEU A 38 4.32 22.01 -12.17
CA LEU A 38 4.80 22.50 -13.48
C LEU A 38 6.26 22.97 -13.41
N LYS A 39 6.59 23.77 -12.39
CA LYS A 39 7.99 24.19 -12.17
C LYS A 39 8.92 23.03 -11.84
N ALA A 40 8.39 22.00 -11.15
CA ALA A 40 9.15 20.78 -10.90
C ALA A 40 9.48 20.05 -12.20
N LEU A 41 8.53 19.89 -13.12
CA LEU A 41 8.79 19.29 -14.44
C LEU A 41 9.81 20.11 -15.26
N ASP A 42 9.73 21.43 -15.22
CA ASP A 42 10.71 22.29 -15.91
C ASP A 42 12.11 22.13 -15.30
N PHE A 43 12.20 21.98 -13.97
CA PHE A 43 13.47 21.72 -13.30
C PHE A 43 14.04 20.33 -13.68
N LEU A 44 13.20 19.28 -13.70
CA LEU A 44 13.59 17.93 -14.10
C LEU A 44 14.11 17.85 -15.54
N LYS A 45 13.60 18.71 -16.44
CA LYS A 45 14.12 18.83 -17.82
C LYS A 45 15.50 19.49 -17.87
N ALA A 46 15.77 20.43 -16.96
CA ALA A 46 16.98 21.24 -16.99
C ALA A 46 18.16 20.59 -16.25
N GLN A 47 17.90 19.78 -15.22
CA GLN A 47 18.93 19.20 -14.36
C GLN A 47 18.58 17.76 -13.95
N PRO A 48 19.59 16.87 -13.82
CA PRO A 48 19.37 15.52 -13.31
C PRO A 48 19.01 15.56 -11.83
N VAL A 49 17.95 14.80 -11.47
CA VAL A 49 17.44 14.62 -10.11
C VAL A 49 17.27 13.13 -9.87
N ASP A 50 17.72 12.65 -8.73
CA ASP A 50 17.62 11.23 -8.35
C ASP A 50 16.44 10.97 -7.40
N LEU A 51 16.11 11.96 -6.57
CA LEU A 51 15.04 11.89 -5.57
C LEU A 51 14.18 13.16 -5.61
N MET A 52 12.88 13.01 -5.70
CA MET A 52 11.91 14.10 -5.59
C MET A 52 11.05 13.92 -4.34
N LEU A 53 11.04 14.92 -3.45
CA LEU A 53 10.06 15.02 -2.37
C LEU A 53 8.96 15.97 -2.83
N THR A 54 7.70 15.51 -2.88
CA THR A 54 6.60 16.34 -3.39
C THR A 54 5.41 16.37 -2.44
N ASP A 55 4.84 17.56 -2.23
CA ASP A 55 3.50 17.67 -1.67
C ASP A 55 2.46 17.19 -2.69
N LEU A 56 1.34 16.68 -2.20
CA LEU A 56 0.22 16.23 -3.03
C LEU A 56 -0.73 17.37 -3.41
N ALA A 57 -1.00 18.27 -2.49
CA ALA A 57 -1.99 19.33 -2.65
C ALA A 57 -1.34 20.67 -3.02
N MET A 58 -1.00 20.85 -4.28
CA MET A 58 -0.38 22.07 -4.78
C MET A 58 -1.24 22.75 -5.85
N PRO A 59 -1.20 24.12 -5.94
CA PRO A 59 -1.88 24.85 -7.01
C PRO A 59 -1.21 24.63 -8.38
N VAL A 60 -1.94 24.87 -9.45
CA VAL A 60 -1.52 24.80 -10.86
C VAL A 60 -1.35 23.37 -11.38
N MET A 61 -0.56 22.55 -10.73
CA MET A 61 -0.37 21.13 -10.97
C MET A 61 -0.15 20.44 -9.62
N SER A 62 -1.03 19.54 -9.28
CA SER A 62 -0.97 18.73 -8.04
C SER A 62 0.22 17.77 -8.04
N GLY A 63 0.60 17.26 -6.86
CA GLY A 63 1.65 16.26 -6.76
C GLY A 63 1.32 14.96 -7.48
N ILE A 64 0.06 14.54 -7.49
CA ILE A 64 -0.39 13.37 -8.24
C ILE A 64 -0.20 13.54 -9.75
N GLU A 65 -0.62 14.69 -10.32
CA GLU A 65 -0.40 14.99 -11.73
C GLU A 65 1.09 15.06 -12.08
N LEU A 66 1.89 15.67 -11.18
CA LEU A 66 3.35 15.69 -11.29
C LEU A 66 3.93 14.28 -11.32
N MET A 67 3.51 13.41 -10.40
CA MET A 67 4.00 12.04 -10.32
C MET A 67 3.68 11.24 -11.58
N ARG A 68 2.46 11.35 -12.13
CA ARG A 68 2.09 10.70 -13.40
C ARG A 68 2.97 11.15 -14.54
N ALA A 69 3.18 12.46 -14.70
CA ALA A 69 4.04 13.00 -15.73
C ALA A 69 5.52 12.60 -15.53
N ALA A 70 6.00 12.65 -14.30
CA ALA A 70 7.37 12.29 -13.96
C ALA A 70 7.66 10.80 -14.22
N ARG A 71 6.74 9.89 -13.93
CA ARG A 71 6.90 8.44 -14.20
C ARG A 71 7.02 8.14 -15.70
N GLN A 72 6.30 8.84 -16.55
CA GLN A 72 6.38 8.67 -17.99
C GLN A 72 7.70 9.17 -18.57
N LEU A 73 8.22 10.29 -18.05
CA LEU A 73 9.41 10.96 -18.58
C LEU A 73 10.71 10.53 -17.90
N TYR A 74 10.64 10.18 -16.61
CA TYR A 74 11.79 9.86 -15.75
C TYR A 74 11.49 8.62 -14.90
N PRO A 75 11.45 7.41 -15.48
CA PRO A 75 11.09 6.17 -14.76
C PRO A 75 12.05 5.84 -13.59
N GLU A 76 13.29 6.32 -13.67
CA GLU A 76 14.33 6.11 -12.65
C GLU A 76 14.23 7.07 -11.45
N LEU A 77 13.41 8.12 -11.55
CA LEU A 77 13.25 9.10 -10.48
C LEU A 77 12.60 8.48 -9.25
N HIS A 78 13.27 8.50 -8.10
CA HIS A 78 12.66 8.13 -6.84
C HIS A 78 11.73 9.24 -6.35
N ILE A 79 10.54 8.87 -5.87
CA ILE A 79 9.54 9.85 -5.43
C ILE A 79 9.12 9.51 -4.00
N VAL A 80 9.22 10.51 -3.12
CA VAL A 80 8.70 10.49 -1.75
C VAL A 80 7.62 11.55 -1.63
N VAL A 81 6.50 11.20 -1.01
CA VAL A 81 5.38 12.11 -0.83
C VAL A 81 5.45 12.79 0.53
N LEU A 82 5.29 14.10 0.53
CA LEU A 82 5.08 14.91 1.72
C LEU A 82 3.59 15.25 1.83
N THR A 83 2.95 15.06 2.97
CA THR A 83 1.54 15.42 3.12
C THR A 83 1.24 15.92 4.52
N LEU A 84 0.45 16.99 4.61
CA LEU A 84 -0.13 17.46 5.88
C LEU A 84 -1.32 16.60 6.30
N HIS A 85 -1.97 15.96 5.32
CA HIS A 85 -3.21 15.23 5.51
C HIS A 85 -2.98 13.74 5.40
N GLN A 86 -3.59 13.00 6.30
CA GLN A 86 -3.78 11.56 6.20
C GLN A 86 -4.91 11.23 5.20
N ASP A 87 -5.08 12.06 4.15
CA ASP A 87 -6.05 11.80 3.10
C ASP A 87 -5.59 10.59 2.31
N PHE A 88 -6.21 9.54 2.66
CA PHE A 88 -5.87 8.19 2.30
C PHE A 88 -5.90 7.96 0.78
N ASP A 89 -6.89 8.52 0.07
CA ASP A 89 -7.03 8.36 -1.38
C ASP A 89 -5.81 8.93 -2.15
N TYR A 90 -5.25 10.04 -1.67
CA TYR A 90 -4.04 10.62 -2.26
C TYR A 90 -2.77 9.83 -1.95
N ILE A 91 -2.65 9.27 -0.74
CA ILE A 91 -1.52 8.41 -0.38
C ILE A 91 -1.57 7.11 -1.18
N GLN A 92 -2.76 6.53 -1.33
CA GLN A 92 -2.96 5.33 -2.14
C GLN A 92 -2.57 5.56 -3.60
N GLU A 93 -3.05 6.65 -4.19
CA GLU A 93 -2.72 7.00 -5.57
C GLU A 93 -1.21 7.27 -5.73
N ALA A 94 -0.58 7.92 -4.76
CA ALA A 94 0.86 8.15 -4.78
C ALA A 94 1.67 6.84 -4.72
N LEU A 95 1.28 5.90 -3.85
CA LEU A 95 1.92 4.58 -3.78
C LEU A 95 1.69 3.78 -5.06
N ARG A 96 0.49 3.86 -5.66
CA ARG A 96 0.15 3.27 -6.95
C ARG A 96 0.98 3.83 -8.09
N LEU A 97 1.29 5.13 -8.05
CA LEU A 97 2.18 5.81 -8.98
C LEU A 97 3.66 5.55 -8.68
N GLY A 98 3.96 4.66 -7.72
CA GLY A 98 5.30 4.22 -7.42
C GLY A 98 6.09 5.15 -6.49
N ALA A 99 5.43 5.89 -5.59
CA ALA A 99 6.13 6.53 -4.48
C ALA A 99 6.86 5.46 -3.65
N ILE A 100 8.13 5.71 -3.35
CA ILE A 100 8.96 4.78 -2.56
C ILE A 100 8.68 4.90 -1.06
N ASP A 101 8.20 6.08 -0.62
CA ASP A 101 7.81 6.35 0.77
C ASP A 101 6.84 7.53 0.83
N TYR A 102 6.17 7.69 1.98
CA TYR A 102 5.41 8.88 2.30
C TYR A 102 5.77 9.40 3.71
N ILE A 103 5.70 10.71 3.89
CA ILE A 103 6.03 11.39 5.13
C ILE A 103 4.89 12.33 5.48
N ALA A 104 4.25 12.10 6.61
CA ALA A 104 3.31 13.08 7.16
C ALA A 104 4.08 14.29 7.69
N LYS A 105 3.80 15.49 7.18
CA LYS A 105 4.49 16.73 7.60
C LYS A 105 4.38 16.99 9.12
N VAL A 106 3.27 16.53 9.74
CA VAL A 106 3.09 16.57 11.22
C VAL A 106 4.08 15.65 11.95
N GLN A 107 4.56 14.60 11.31
CA GLN A 107 5.58 13.69 11.86
C GLN A 107 6.98 14.31 11.79
N LEU A 108 7.23 15.21 10.83
CA LEU A 108 8.50 15.95 10.74
C LEU A 108 8.79 16.83 11.97
N GLU A 109 7.76 17.20 12.73
CA GLU A 109 7.92 17.91 14.00
C GLU A 109 8.22 16.99 15.20
N LYS A 110 7.93 15.69 15.08
CA LYS A 110 8.04 14.69 16.17
C LYS A 110 9.10 13.64 15.93
N GLU A 111 9.38 13.28 14.68
CA GLU A 111 10.44 12.33 14.32
C GLU A 111 11.76 13.07 14.16
N GLN A 112 12.86 12.44 14.61
CA GLN A 112 14.19 12.91 14.28
C GLN A 112 14.37 12.80 12.76
N PHE A 113 14.74 13.88 12.09
CA PHE A 113 14.99 13.94 10.64
C PHE A 113 15.93 12.84 10.13
N GLU A 114 16.86 12.42 10.97
CA GLU A 114 17.79 11.32 10.73
C GLU A 114 17.05 9.99 10.44
N HIS A 115 15.99 9.67 11.21
CA HIS A 115 15.21 8.46 11.00
C HIS A 115 14.48 8.45 9.65
N VAL A 116 13.95 9.62 9.25
CA VAL A 116 13.29 9.79 7.96
C VAL A 116 14.28 9.60 6.82
N LEU A 117 15.42 10.28 6.87
CA LEU A 117 16.46 10.16 5.85
C LEU A 117 17.09 8.76 5.81
N HIS A 118 17.28 8.13 6.96
CA HIS A 118 17.75 6.75 7.02
C HIS A 118 16.78 5.78 6.31
N ARG A 119 15.47 5.95 6.52
CA ARG A 119 14.43 5.13 5.86
C ARG A 119 14.41 5.35 4.35
N ILE A 120 14.46 6.61 3.91
CA ILE A 120 14.53 6.96 2.47
C ILE A 120 15.81 6.39 1.84
N HIS A 121 16.96 6.59 2.48
CA HIS A 121 18.25 6.10 1.99
C HIS A 121 18.25 4.57 1.88
N ALA A 122 17.80 3.88 2.93
CA ALA A 122 17.69 2.42 2.92
C ALA A 122 16.78 1.93 1.79
N ARG A 123 15.70 2.66 1.50
CA ARG A 123 14.77 2.33 0.41
C ARG A 123 15.38 2.55 -0.97
N ILE A 124 16.10 3.66 -1.15
CA ILE A 124 16.84 3.95 -2.40
C ILE A 124 17.96 2.92 -2.59
N ASP A 125 18.71 2.60 -1.54
CA ASP A 125 19.75 1.57 -1.58
C ASP A 125 19.19 0.18 -1.88
N GLU A 126 18.03 -0.17 -1.31
CA GLU A 126 17.31 -1.41 -1.63
C GLU A 126 16.96 -1.47 -3.13
N LEU A 127 16.40 -0.38 -3.67
CA LEU A 127 16.06 -0.26 -5.09
C LEU A 127 17.31 -0.17 -5.98
N ALA A 128 18.34 0.55 -5.57
CA ALA A 128 19.61 0.66 -6.31
C ALA A 128 20.41 -0.64 -6.27
N ASN A 129 20.33 -1.41 -5.16
CA ASN A 129 20.95 -2.72 -5.06
C ASN A 129 20.20 -3.78 -5.85
N THR A 130 18.90 -3.65 -6.00
CA THR A 130 18.06 -4.41 -6.97
C THR A 130 18.45 -4.03 -8.41
N ARG A 131 18.94 -2.81 -8.63
CA ARG A 131 19.37 -2.26 -9.93
C ARG A 131 20.88 -2.23 -10.17
N ARG A 132 21.74 -2.46 -9.17
CA ARG A 132 23.13 -2.78 -9.43
C ARG A 132 23.09 -4.09 -10.20
N LYS A 133 23.02 -3.94 -11.53
CA LYS A 133 23.22 -5.03 -12.48
C LYS A 133 24.52 -5.70 -12.06
N LEU A 134 24.40 -6.82 -11.35
CA LEU A 134 25.45 -7.81 -11.43
C LEU A 134 25.74 -7.95 -12.92
N PRO A 135 27.00 -7.94 -13.35
CA PRO A 135 27.31 -8.06 -14.75
C PRO A 135 26.51 -9.24 -15.29
N LEU A 136 25.76 -9.01 -16.36
CA LEU A 136 25.01 -10.08 -17.00
C LEU A 136 25.98 -11.25 -17.24
N LEU A 137 25.54 -12.45 -16.94
CA LEU A 137 26.28 -13.65 -17.22
C LEU A 137 26.53 -13.78 -18.74
N SER A 138 27.37 -14.70 -19.12
CA SER A 138 27.79 -14.83 -20.50
C SER A 138 26.60 -15.06 -21.47
N GLU A 139 26.76 -14.63 -22.71
CA GLU A 139 25.83 -14.89 -23.81
C GLU A 139 25.97 -16.32 -24.40
N THR A 140 26.68 -17.20 -23.70
CA THR A 140 26.79 -18.61 -24.10
C THR A 140 25.51 -19.35 -23.75
N ASN A 141 25.10 -20.27 -24.63
CA ASN A 141 23.91 -21.09 -24.40
C ASN A 141 24.11 -22.10 -23.29
N VAL A 142 23.03 -22.39 -22.59
CA VAL A 142 22.96 -23.36 -21.52
C VAL A 142 22.66 -24.73 -22.10
N HIS A 143 23.44 -25.74 -21.68
CA HIS A 143 23.29 -27.14 -22.12
C HIS A 143 22.82 -28.09 -21.01
N TYR A 144 22.37 -27.51 -19.90
CA TYR A 144 21.86 -28.24 -18.74
C TYR A 144 20.35 -28.45 -18.86
N ARG A 145 19.83 -29.44 -18.15
CA ARG A 145 18.40 -29.75 -18.13
C ARG A 145 17.63 -28.80 -17.25
N HIS A 146 18.18 -28.50 -16.07
CA HIS A 146 17.58 -27.60 -15.11
C HIS A 146 18.61 -26.58 -14.60
N VAL A 147 18.10 -25.44 -14.17
CA VAL A 147 18.79 -24.47 -13.34
C VAL A 147 18.05 -24.39 -12.01
N TYR A 148 18.78 -24.42 -10.93
CA TYR A 148 18.26 -24.30 -9.58
C TYR A 148 18.53 -22.89 -9.06
N ALA A 149 17.54 -22.21 -8.48
CA ALA A 149 17.75 -20.94 -7.82
C ALA A 149 17.24 -20.99 -6.38
N LEU A 150 18.12 -20.67 -5.44
CA LEU A 150 17.80 -20.57 -4.03
C LEU A 150 17.63 -19.09 -3.67
N VAL A 151 16.46 -18.75 -3.18
CA VAL A 151 16.03 -17.38 -2.93
C VAL A 151 15.63 -17.23 -1.46
N SER A 152 16.11 -16.17 -0.77
CA SER A 152 15.55 -15.74 0.50
C SER A 152 14.56 -14.60 0.31
N LEU A 153 13.37 -14.77 0.84
CA LEU A 153 12.37 -13.70 0.87
C LEU A 153 12.64 -12.69 1.99
N ASP A 154 13.41 -13.07 3.04
CA ASP A 154 13.83 -12.13 4.10
C ASP A 154 15.02 -11.27 3.64
N ARG A 155 14.70 -10.09 3.12
CA ARG A 155 15.69 -9.10 2.66
C ARG A 155 16.45 -8.39 3.78
N LYS A 156 16.06 -8.57 5.06
CA LYS A 156 16.66 -7.89 6.19
C LYS A 156 17.93 -8.59 6.72
N SER A 157 18.08 -9.88 6.46
CA SER A 157 19.26 -10.62 6.81
C SER A 157 20.38 -10.31 5.81
N GLY A 158 21.14 -9.25 6.06
CA GLY A 158 22.38 -8.95 5.31
C GLY A 158 23.49 -10.01 5.51
N GLN A 159 23.13 -11.23 5.82
CA GLN A 159 24.01 -12.36 5.96
C GLN A 159 24.37 -12.89 4.57
N SER A 160 25.64 -12.75 4.24
CA SER A 160 26.27 -13.58 3.22
C SER A 160 26.10 -15.04 3.66
N TRP A 161 25.37 -15.80 2.90
CA TRP A 161 25.06 -17.18 3.24
C TRP A 161 26.29 -18.05 3.09
N PRO A 162 26.73 -18.69 4.15
CA PRO A 162 27.71 -19.75 4.04
C PRO A 162 26.96 -21.06 3.70
N ILE A 163 26.45 -21.21 2.51
CA ILE A 163 26.29 -22.56 2.01
C ILE A 163 27.69 -22.95 1.57
N GLU A 164 28.44 -23.51 2.48
CA GLU A 164 29.55 -24.40 2.16
C GLU A 164 28.94 -25.66 1.53
N LEU A 165 28.42 -25.52 0.34
CA LEU A 165 28.26 -26.65 -0.59
C LEU A 165 29.68 -27.04 -0.96
N THR A 166 30.32 -27.78 -0.04
CA THR A 166 31.69 -28.19 -0.18
C THR A 166 31.87 -29.04 -1.42
N SER A 167 32.57 -28.48 -2.38
CA SER A 167 33.66 -29.09 -3.18
C SER A 167 33.65 -30.60 -3.31
N ASN A 168 32.91 -31.16 -4.22
CA ASN A 168 33.22 -32.42 -4.91
C ASN A 168 32.32 -32.67 -6.14
N VAL A 169 31.54 -31.71 -6.56
CA VAL A 169 30.73 -31.79 -7.75
C VAL A 169 31.15 -30.66 -8.68
N ASP A 170 31.23 -30.88 -9.97
CA ASP A 170 31.44 -29.87 -11.00
C ASP A 170 30.21 -28.92 -11.06
N GLU A 171 29.93 -28.28 -9.92
CA GLU A 171 28.81 -27.37 -9.74
C GLU A 171 29.23 -25.98 -10.22
N ILE A 172 28.42 -25.42 -11.10
CA ILE A 172 28.60 -24.01 -11.47
C ILE A 172 27.63 -23.21 -10.64
N ARG A 173 28.19 -22.25 -9.87
CA ARG A 173 27.44 -21.38 -8.97
C ARG A 173 27.57 -19.91 -9.39
N TRP A 174 26.45 -19.20 -9.36
CA TRP A 174 26.43 -17.74 -9.57
C TRP A 174 25.54 -17.06 -8.53
N GLU A 175 25.96 -15.89 -8.10
CA GLU A 175 25.09 -14.97 -7.39
C GLU A 175 24.27 -14.18 -8.42
N VAL A 176 22.95 -14.28 -8.35
CA VAL A 176 22.01 -13.56 -9.23
C VAL A 176 21.68 -12.19 -8.62
N GLU A 177 21.44 -12.19 -7.31
CA GLU A 177 21.23 -11.03 -6.46
C GLU A 177 21.70 -11.35 -5.02
N ARG A 178 21.73 -10.34 -4.12
CA ARG A 178 22.18 -10.55 -2.71
C ARG A 178 21.48 -11.70 -1.97
N ASN A 179 20.23 -12.00 -2.36
CA ASN A 179 19.41 -13.03 -1.73
C ASN A 179 19.07 -14.16 -2.67
N CYS A 180 19.71 -14.25 -3.82
CA CYS A 180 19.42 -15.23 -4.84
C CYS A 180 20.71 -15.78 -5.46
N TRP A 181 20.88 -17.08 -5.37
CA TRP A 181 21.97 -17.81 -6.02
C TRP A 181 21.40 -18.87 -6.93
N MET A 182 22.05 -19.11 -8.04
CA MET A 182 21.69 -20.18 -8.95
C MET A 182 22.82 -21.21 -9.11
N TRP A 183 22.42 -22.43 -9.35
CA TRP A 183 23.29 -23.58 -9.59
C TRP A 183 22.81 -24.38 -10.77
N THR A 184 23.74 -25.11 -11.35
CA THR A 184 23.47 -26.17 -12.30
C THR A 184 24.51 -27.26 -12.16
N ALA A 185 24.17 -28.48 -12.61
CA ALA A 185 25.06 -29.59 -12.60
C ALA A 185 24.82 -30.52 -13.82
N PRO A 186 25.82 -31.33 -14.23
CA PRO A 186 25.62 -32.39 -15.20
C PRO A 186 24.55 -33.39 -14.72
N MET A 187 23.91 -34.10 -15.69
CA MET A 187 22.78 -35.00 -15.43
C MET A 187 23.07 -36.11 -14.42
N ASP A 188 24.30 -36.59 -14.37
CA ASP A 188 24.73 -37.66 -13.48
C ASP A 188 24.83 -37.26 -12.00
N VAL A 189 24.92 -35.97 -11.71
CA VAL A 189 25.02 -35.44 -10.34
C VAL A 189 23.89 -34.48 -9.98
N GLU A 190 22.96 -34.25 -10.91
CA GLU A 190 21.85 -33.30 -10.76
C GLU A 190 20.96 -33.64 -9.56
N ASP A 191 20.60 -34.89 -9.34
CA ASP A 191 19.77 -35.32 -8.22
C ASP A 191 20.49 -35.08 -6.87
N GLN A 192 21.82 -35.27 -6.82
CA GLN A 192 22.59 -34.99 -5.61
C GLN A 192 22.62 -33.50 -5.28
N LEU A 193 22.75 -32.64 -6.30
CA LEU A 193 22.68 -31.20 -6.14
C LEU A 193 21.29 -30.79 -5.62
N PHE A 194 20.24 -31.30 -6.24
CA PHE A 194 18.86 -30.99 -5.79
C PHE A 194 18.63 -31.37 -4.32
N HIS A 195 19.04 -32.57 -3.90
CA HIS A 195 18.90 -33.00 -2.51
C HIS A 195 19.66 -32.07 -1.54
N LYS A 196 20.90 -31.72 -1.86
CA LYS A 196 21.69 -30.79 -1.04
C LYS A 196 21.06 -29.41 -0.95
N LEU A 197 20.57 -28.85 -2.07
CA LEU A 197 19.90 -27.56 -2.07
C LEU A 197 18.61 -27.61 -1.25
N LYS A 198 17.85 -28.69 -1.34
CA LYS A 198 16.64 -28.90 -0.56
C LYS A 198 16.93 -28.98 0.95
N GLU A 199 17.96 -29.71 1.36
CA GLU A 199 18.38 -29.77 2.77
C GLU A 199 18.89 -28.42 3.29
N SER A 200 19.46 -27.59 2.43
CA SER A 200 19.92 -26.26 2.81
C SER A 200 18.79 -25.25 3.03
N LEU A 201 17.56 -25.52 2.57
CA LEU A 201 16.40 -24.65 2.79
C LEU A 201 16.12 -24.40 4.27
N ASP A 202 16.35 -25.36 5.16
CA ASP A 202 16.13 -25.23 6.59
C ASP A 202 17.04 -24.15 7.23
N GLN A 203 18.16 -23.84 6.57
CA GLN A 203 19.12 -22.82 7.02
C GLN A 203 18.79 -21.42 6.47
N VAL A 204 17.79 -21.36 5.58
CA VAL A 204 17.42 -20.17 4.81
C VAL A 204 16.16 -19.56 5.37
N PRO A 205 16.20 -18.41 6.08
CA PRO A 205 15.00 -17.76 6.52
C PRO A 205 14.05 -17.46 5.34
N GLN A 206 12.86 -18.03 5.38
CA GLN A 206 11.88 -17.91 4.30
C GLN A 206 12.48 -18.26 2.92
N GLY A 207 13.25 -19.36 2.88
CA GLY A 207 13.90 -19.82 1.66
C GLY A 207 12.93 -20.46 0.66
N ALA A 208 13.15 -20.21 -0.63
CA ALA A 208 12.49 -20.88 -1.74
C ALA A 208 13.53 -21.49 -2.67
N LEU A 209 13.29 -22.73 -3.13
CA LEU A 209 14.11 -23.40 -4.14
C LEU A 209 13.31 -23.47 -5.43
N LEU A 210 13.74 -22.71 -6.43
CA LEU A 210 13.19 -22.79 -7.78
C LEU A 210 13.90 -23.90 -8.56
N VAL A 211 13.14 -24.79 -9.18
CA VAL A 211 13.61 -25.80 -10.14
C VAL A 211 13.14 -25.34 -11.51
N ILE A 212 14.05 -24.81 -12.30
CA ILE A 212 13.76 -24.11 -13.55
C ILE A 212 14.04 -25.05 -14.72
N SER A 213 13.02 -25.43 -15.46
CA SER A 213 13.09 -26.23 -16.69
C SER A 213 13.06 -25.35 -17.95
N ASP A 214 13.22 -26.02 -19.12
CA ASP A 214 13.18 -25.39 -20.45
C ASP A 214 14.20 -24.26 -20.62
N VAL A 215 15.37 -24.48 -19.99
CA VAL A 215 16.53 -23.57 -20.01
C VAL A 215 17.45 -23.80 -21.22
N GLN A 216 17.26 -24.93 -21.96
CA GLN A 216 18.07 -25.27 -23.13
C GLN A 216 17.87 -24.20 -24.21
N ASP A 217 18.96 -23.91 -24.93
CA ASP A 217 19.00 -22.86 -25.96
C ASP A 217 18.82 -21.42 -25.46
N ARG A 218 18.72 -21.22 -24.14
CA ARG A 218 18.77 -19.90 -23.50
C ARG A 218 20.20 -19.53 -23.14
N THR A 219 20.52 -18.24 -23.15
CA THR A 219 21.79 -17.73 -22.65
C THR A 219 21.74 -17.58 -21.12
N TRP A 220 22.89 -17.60 -20.47
CA TRP A 220 22.97 -17.37 -19.02
C TRP A 220 22.42 -16.02 -18.61
N SER A 221 22.61 -14.99 -19.43
CA SER A 221 22.03 -13.66 -19.19
C SER A 221 20.50 -13.67 -19.26
N GLN A 222 19.91 -14.42 -20.18
CA GLN A 222 18.45 -14.56 -20.28
C GLN A 222 17.88 -15.27 -19.04
N ILE A 223 18.54 -16.32 -18.56
CA ILE A 223 18.11 -17.02 -17.34
C ILE A 223 18.22 -16.13 -16.11
N GLN A 224 19.33 -15.38 -15.99
CA GLN A 224 19.51 -14.44 -14.90
C GLN A 224 18.39 -13.40 -14.86
N ILE A 225 18.08 -12.75 -16.00
CA ILE A 225 17.01 -11.76 -16.12
C ILE A 225 15.66 -12.39 -15.77
N TRP A 226 15.40 -13.60 -16.25
CA TRP A 226 14.16 -14.31 -15.97
C TRP A 226 13.99 -14.60 -14.47
N ILE A 227 15.04 -15.10 -13.80
CA ILE A 227 15.03 -15.34 -12.34
C ILE A 227 14.74 -14.03 -11.59
N MET A 228 15.40 -12.94 -11.95
CA MET A 228 15.18 -11.63 -11.32
C MET A 228 13.72 -11.20 -11.45
N ASN A 229 13.16 -11.28 -12.66
CA ASN A 229 11.76 -10.93 -12.89
C ASN A 229 10.79 -11.83 -12.12
N TYR A 230 11.05 -13.15 -12.12
CA TYR A 230 10.22 -14.11 -11.40
C TYR A 230 10.23 -13.88 -9.89
N THR A 231 11.38 -13.57 -9.31
CA THR A 231 11.52 -13.30 -7.88
C THR A 231 10.82 -12.01 -7.45
N GLU A 232 10.76 -11.00 -8.34
CA GLU A 232 10.08 -9.74 -8.06
C GLU A 232 8.56 -9.81 -8.21
N THR A 233 8.06 -10.75 -9.02
CA THR A 233 6.64 -10.81 -9.39
C THR A 233 5.95 -12.09 -8.93
N SER A 234 6.26 -13.22 -9.57
CA SER A 234 5.52 -14.47 -9.45
C SER A 234 5.85 -15.23 -8.16
N LEU A 235 7.08 -15.14 -7.68
CA LEU A 235 7.50 -15.83 -6.45
C LEU A 235 6.66 -15.40 -5.24
N PHE A 236 6.28 -14.12 -5.14
CA PHE A 236 5.42 -13.63 -4.07
C PHE A 236 4.12 -14.43 -3.96
N TYR A 237 3.52 -14.80 -5.10
CA TYR A 237 2.27 -15.56 -5.16
C TYR A 237 2.46 -17.08 -5.11
N ALA A 238 3.62 -17.58 -5.53
CA ALA A 238 3.92 -19.00 -5.62
C ALA A 238 4.47 -19.60 -4.33
N TYR A 239 5.11 -18.77 -3.49
CA TYR A 239 5.78 -19.24 -2.28
C TYR A 239 4.81 -19.77 -1.24
N ASN A 240 5.10 -21.00 -0.77
CA ASN A 240 4.44 -21.62 0.38
C ASN A 240 5.51 -22.12 1.38
N PRO A 241 5.49 -21.68 2.65
CA PRO A 241 6.51 -22.07 3.63
C PRO A 241 6.48 -23.55 3.97
N PHE A 242 5.39 -24.28 3.69
CA PHE A 242 5.28 -25.73 3.91
C PHE A 242 5.71 -26.55 2.69
N ASP A 243 5.79 -25.92 1.52
CA ASP A 243 6.31 -26.52 0.29
C ASP A 243 7.13 -25.47 -0.47
N PRO A 244 8.36 -25.20 0.00
CA PRO A 244 9.20 -24.14 -0.54
C PRO A 244 9.93 -24.51 -1.83
N VAL A 245 9.71 -25.70 -2.37
CA VAL A 245 10.27 -26.15 -3.66
C VAL A 245 9.28 -25.87 -4.78
N ILE A 246 9.67 -24.99 -5.70
CA ILE A 246 8.78 -24.51 -6.77
C ILE A 246 9.35 -24.92 -8.12
N ALA A 247 8.66 -25.83 -8.81
CA ALA A 247 9.00 -26.21 -10.18
C ALA A 247 8.37 -25.22 -11.16
N VAL A 248 9.19 -24.64 -12.04
CA VAL A 248 8.77 -23.65 -13.04
C VAL A 248 9.42 -23.91 -14.39
N SER A 249 8.73 -23.55 -15.46
CA SER A 249 9.23 -23.60 -16.83
C SER A 249 9.43 -22.21 -17.38
N MET A 250 10.54 -21.96 -18.08
CA MET A 250 10.77 -20.66 -18.73
C MET A 250 9.88 -20.44 -19.96
N ASP A 251 9.26 -21.51 -20.50
CA ASP A 251 8.36 -21.42 -21.65
C ASP A 251 6.91 -21.06 -21.27
N VAL A 252 6.58 -21.16 -19.98
CA VAL A 252 5.29 -20.67 -19.48
C VAL A 252 5.40 -19.16 -19.38
N GLU A 253 4.73 -18.44 -20.29
CA GLU A 253 4.52 -17.00 -20.12
C GLU A 253 3.77 -16.78 -18.80
N ASP A 254 4.48 -16.32 -17.78
CA ASP A 254 3.83 -15.68 -16.65
C ASP A 254 3.06 -14.49 -17.22
N SER A 255 1.75 -14.65 -17.34
CA SER A 255 0.89 -13.55 -17.75
C SER A 255 0.99 -12.46 -16.69
N PHE A 256 1.85 -11.48 -16.96
CA PHE A 256 1.94 -10.28 -16.13
C PHE A 256 0.56 -9.65 -16.04
N PRO A 257 0.18 -9.19 -14.86
CA PRO A 257 -1.13 -8.59 -14.67
C PRO A 257 -1.31 -7.42 -15.62
N ILE A 258 -2.41 -7.43 -16.34
CA ILE A 258 -2.96 -6.23 -16.95
C ILE A 258 -3.21 -5.28 -15.78
N GLU A 259 -2.77 -4.03 -15.86
CA GLU A 259 -3.07 -3.03 -14.83
C GLU A 259 -4.57 -3.08 -14.52
N PRO A 260 -4.97 -3.39 -13.26
CA PRO A 260 -6.36 -3.52 -12.93
C PRO A 260 -7.04 -2.16 -13.14
N LYS A 261 -8.25 -2.17 -13.68
CA LYS A 261 -9.04 -0.96 -13.82
C LYS A 261 -9.46 -0.45 -12.44
N ASP A 262 -9.56 0.86 -12.31
CA ASP A 262 -10.03 1.48 -11.06
C ASP A 262 -11.36 0.91 -10.58
N GLU A 263 -12.28 0.64 -11.51
CA GLU A 263 -13.58 0.01 -11.23
C GLU A 263 -13.46 -1.37 -10.57
N ASP A 264 -12.44 -2.16 -10.91
CA ASP A 264 -12.22 -3.49 -10.32
C ASP A 264 -11.67 -3.36 -8.90
N MET A 265 -10.79 -2.39 -8.67
CA MET A 265 -10.24 -2.10 -7.34
C MET A 265 -11.34 -1.60 -6.39
N ASP A 266 -12.18 -0.68 -6.84
CA ASP A 266 -13.31 -0.16 -6.06
C ASP A 266 -14.32 -1.25 -5.74
N ARG A 267 -14.63 -2.12 -6.70
CA ARG A 267 -15.53 -3.27 -6.50
C ARG A 267 -14.99 -4.22 -5.43
N ILE A 268 -13.70 -4.55 -5.48
CA ILE A 268 -13.06 -5.38 -4.45
C ILE A 268 -13.12 -4.70 -3.10
N LYS A 269 -12.75 -3.43 -3.02
CA LYS A 269 -12.81 -2.65 -1.78
C LYS A 269 -14.21 -2.69 -1.18
N GLN A 270 -15.26 -2.43 -1.97
CA GLN A 270 -16.65 -2.49 -1.51
C GLN A 270 -17.05 -3.88 -1.00
N SER A 271 -16.60 -4.96 -1.65
CA SER A 271 -16.93 -6.32 -1.21
C SER A 271 -16.37 -6.67 0.17
N TRP A 272 -15.27 -6.04 0.61
CA TRP A 272 -14.72 -6.22 1.97
C TRP A 272 -15.60 -5.61 3.06
N PHE A 273 -16.38 -4.56 2.75
CA PHE A 273 -17.25 -3.90 3.73
C PHE A 273 -18.65 -4.51 3.81
N LEU A 274 -19.19 -4.98 2.68
CA LEU A 274 -20.58 -5.42 2.57
C LEU A 274 -20.77 -6.92 2.72
N SER A 275 -19.68 -7.66 2.72
CA SER A 275 -19.76 -9.11 2.55
C SER A 275 -19.83 -9.85 3.87
N PRO A 276 -20.60 -10.94 3.95
CA PRO A 276 -20.57 -11.88 5.05
C PRO A 276 -19.28 -12.74 5.09
N TRP A 277 -18.19 -12.28 4.47
CA TRP A 277 -16.94 -13.02 4.33
C TRP A 277 -16.32 -13.45 5.68
N THR A 278 -16.63 -12.75 6.76
CA THR A 278 -16.18 -13.13 8.10
C THR A 278 -16.95 -14.33 8.69
N HIS A 279 -18.13 -14.65 8.14
CA HIS A 279 -19.02 -15.70 8.65
C HIS A 279 -19.43 -16.75 7.60
N ASN A 280 -18.99 -16.58 6.35
CA ASN A 280 -19.32 -17.49 5.26
C ASN A 280 -18.06 -17.86 4.48
N ASP A 281 -17.62 -19.10 4.63
CA ASP A 281 -16.38 -19.62 4.03
C ASP A 281 -16.41 -19.56 2.49
N SER A 282 -17.57 -19.69 1.86
CA SER A 282 -17.69 -19.58 0.40
C SER A 282 -17.39 -18.16 -0.08
N TYR A 283 -17.93 -17.16 0.59
CA TYR A 283 -17.64 -15.75 0.30
C TYR A 283 -16.19 -15.40 0.60
N TYR A 284 -15.66 -15.89 1.73
CA TYR A 284 -14.26 -15.72 2.09
C TYR A 284 -13.34 -16.24 0.97
N ASN A 285 -13.53 -17.50 0.57
CA ASN A 285 -12.73 -18.11 -0.48
C ASN A 285 -12.85 -17.36 -1.83
N GLN A 286 -14.06 -16.95 -2.19
CA GLN A 286 -14.29 -16.18 -3.41
C GLN A 286 -13.54 -14.84 -3.37
N LEU A 287 -13.55 -14.14 -2.23
CA LEU A 287 -12.88 -12.86 -2.05
C LEU A 287 -11.35 -13.01 -2.16
N ILE A 288 -10.79 -14.05 -1.52
CA ILE A 288 -9.37 -14.38 -1.59
C ILE A 288 -8.94 -14.69 -3.03
N GLU A 289 -9.71 -15.54 -3.72
CA GLU A 289 -9.42 -15.89 -5.13
C GLU A 289 -9.52 -14.67 -6.06
N GLN A 290 -10.52 -13.80 -5.88
CA GLN A 290 -10.62 -12.56 -6.63
C GLN A 290 -9.41 -11.67 -6.42
N LEU A 291 -8.99 -11.47 -5.16
CA LEU A 291 -7.83 -10.65 -4.84
C LEU A 291 -6.53 -11.25 -5.40
N LYS A 292 -6.36 -12.57 -5.27
CA LYS A 292 -5.20 -13.31 -5.80
C LYS A 292 -5.11 -13.26 -7.33
N SER A 293 -6.27 -13.37 -8.00
CA SER A 293 -6.35 -13.38 -9.46
C SER A 293 -5.95 -12.05 -10.11
N LEU A 294 -6.02 -10.95 -9.38
CA LEU A 294 -5.53 -9.64 -9.86
C LEU A 294 -4.02 -9.61 -10.03
N ARG A 295 -3.27 -10.50 -9.39
CA ARG A 295 -1.79 -10.55 -9.48
C ARG A 295 -1.13 -9.18 -9.30
N LEU A 296 -1.64 -8.35 -8.38
CA LEU A 296 -1.14 -7.01 -8.13
C LEU A 296 0.34 -7.01 -7.75
N HIS A 297 1.08 -6.01 -8.20
CA HIS A 297 2.40 -5.78 -7.62
C HIS A 297 2.29 -5.60 -6.10
N LYS A 298 3.31 -6.08 -5.36
CA LYS A 298 3.34 -6.03 -3.89
C LYS A 298 2.95 -4.66 -3.34
N GLY A 299 3.45 -3.57 -3.93
CA GLY A 299 3.11 -2.20 -3.52
C GLY A 299 1.64 -1.86 -3.74
N GLN A 300 1.06 -2.26 -4.87
CA GLN A 300 -0.36 -2.05 -5.17
C GLN A 300 -1.27 -2.85 -4.22
N LEU A 301 -0.91 -4.11 -3.96
CA LEU A 301 -1.62 -4.96 -3.01
C LEU A 301 -1.60 -4.36 -1.60
N MET A 302 -0.43 -3.91 -1.14
CA MET A 302 -0.28 -3.25 0.15
C MET A 302 -1.12 -1.97 0.23
N GLY A 303 -1.11 -1.15 -0.84
CA GLY A 303 -1.94 0.05 -0.93
C GLY A 303 -3.44 -0.26 -0.81
N LEU A 304 -3.92 -1.28 -1.53
CA LEU A 304 -5.31 -1.73 -1.45
C LEU A 304 -5.69 -2.21 -0.04
N LEU A 305 -4.90 -3.10 0.55
CA LEU A 305 -5.16 -3.64 1.89
C LEU A 305 -5.11 -2.53 2.96
N TYR A 306 -4.14 -1.62 2.83
CA TYR A 306 -4.06 -0.45 3.70
C TYR A 306 -5.31 0.42 3.59
N SER A 307 -5.81 0.65 2.36
CA SER A 307 -7.04 1.38 2.09
C SER A 307 -8.23 0.77 2.82
N ILE A 308 -8.41 -0.52 2.65
CA ILE A 308 -9.50 -1.27 3.28
C ILE A 308 -9.44 -1.12 4.81
N VAL A 309 -8.26 -1.34 5.40
CA VAL A 309 -8.08 -1.29 6.86
C VAL A 309 -8.31 0.11 7.44
N MET A 310 -7.80 1.14 6.76
CA MET A 310 -7.99 2.52 7.22
C MET A 310 -9.44 2.93 7.17
N GLU A 311 -10.14 2.60 6.10
CA GLU A 311 -11.56 2.90 5.97
C GLU A 311 -12.39 2.09 7.00
N TRP A 312 -12.08 0.80 7.19
CA TRP A 312 -12.67 0.00 8.25
C TRP A 312 -12.48 0.66 9.62
N ASN A 313 -11.24 1.02 9.95
CA ASN A 313 -10.93 1.64 11.23
C ASN A 313 -11.57 3.03 11.37
N HIS A 314 -11.67 3.79 10.30
CA HIS A 314 -12.40 5.07 10.31
C HIS A 314 -13.89 4.86 10.66
N LEU A 315 -14.52 3.87 10.05
CA LEU A 315 -15.94 3.56 10.26
C LEU A 315 -16.21 2.89 11.62
N PHE A 316 -15.37 1.97 12.07
CA PHE A 316 -15.71 1.00 13.11
C PHE A 316 -14.77 0.98 14.32
N ALA A 317 -13.63 1.69 14.34
CA ALA A 317 -12.65 1.58 15.44
C ALA A 317 -13.15 2.01 16.81
N GLN A 318 -14.18 2.86 16.87
CA GLN A 318 -14.79 3.33 18.12
C GLN A 318 -16.07 2.55 18.47
N THR A 319 -16.32 1.45 17.80
CA THR A 319 -17.50 0.62 17.95
C THR A 319 -17.16 -0.74 18.58
N THR A 320 -18.16 -1.52 18.88
CA THR A 320 -17.98 -2.91 19.32
C THR A 320 -17.50 -3.83 18.20
N LEU A 321 -17.45 -3.35 16.94
CA LEU A 321 -17.07 -4.14 15.76
C LEU A 321 -15.55 -4.31 15.59
N GLY A 322 -14.76 -3.67 16.44
CA GLY A 322 -13.33 -3.89 16.57
C GLY A 322 -12.46 -3.14 15.55
N ARG A 323 -11.20 -2.97 15.91
CA ARG A 323 -10.17 -2.34 15.11
C ARG A 323 -9.30 -3.38 14.42
N ILE A 324 -9.03 -3.22 13.14
CA ILE A 324 -8.09 -4.04 12.39
C ILE A 324 -6.67 -3.49 12.57
N SER A 325 -5.73 -4.37 12.95
CA SER A 325 -4.31 -4.01 13.04
C SER A 325 -3.64 -4.10 11.67
N MET A 326 -2.85 -3.08 11.33
CA MET A 326 -2.07 -3.05 10.09
C MET A 326 -0.81 -3.90 10.21
N ILE A 327 -0.45 -4.56 9.10
CA ILE A 327 0.86 -5.15 8.88
C ILE A 327 1.65 -4.24 7.93
N HIS A 328 2.91 -3.98 8.26
CA HIS A 328 3.73 -3.04 7.48
C HIS A 328 4.26 -3.61 6.16
N SER A 329 4.41 -4.92 6.05
CA SER A 329 4.84 -5.58 4.81
C SER A 329 4.55 -7.08 4.85
N PHE A 330 4.28 -7.68 3.68
CA PHE A 330 4.21 -9.12 3.48
C PHE A 330 5.37 -9.56 2.59
N GLN A 331 5.92 -10.75 2.82
CA GLN A 331 6.96 -11.32 1.97
C GLN A 331 6.38 -12.33 0.95
N SER A 332 5.18 -12.82 1.20
CA SER A 332 4.50 -13.76 0.32
C SER A 332 2.97 -13.61 0.39
N TRP A 333 2.30 -14.14 -0.61
CA TRP A 333 0.84 -14.25 -0.62
C TRP A 333 0.31 -15.10 0.54
N TYR A 334 1.07 -16.11 0.95
CA TYR A 334 0.74 -16.93 2.12
C TYR A 334 0.55 -16.08 3.39
N GLU A 335 1.45 -15.12 3.63
CA GLU A 335 1.33 -14.20 4.77
C GLU A 335 0.10 -13.29 4.66
N VAL A 336 -0.26 -12.90 3.43
CA VAL A 336 -1.50 -12.13 3.19
C VAL A 336 -2.73 -12.95 3.56
N GLU A 337 -2.82 -14.20 3.09
CA GLU A 337 -3.93 -15.10 3.41
C GLU A 337 -4.07 -15.34 4.92
N GLU A 338 -2.96 -15.60 5.59
CA GLU A 338 -2.95 -15.81 7.05
C GLU A 338 -3.38 -14.55 7.81
N TRP A 339 -2.93 -13.38 7.38
CA TRP A 339 -3.36 -12.12 7.97
C TRP A 339 -4.86 -11.85 7.76
N ILE A 340 -5.38 -12.09 6.56
CA ILE A 340 -6.81 -11.94 6.27
C ILE A 340 -7.63 -12.90 7.13
N LYS A 341 -7.18 -14.14 7.26
CA LYS A 341 -7.83 -15.16 8.09
C LYS A 341 -7.88 -14.74 9.57
N GLN A 342 -6.75 -14.31 10.12
CA GLN A 342 -6.68 -13.82 11.50
C GLN A 342 -7.56 -12.58 11.72
N THR A 343 -7.62 -11.69 10.72
CA THR A 343 -8.50 -10.52 10.73
C THR A 343 -9.96 -10.92 10.71
N SER A 344 -10.34 -11.87 9.85
CA SER A 344 -11.70 -12.42 9.80
C SER A 344 -12.13 -13.03 11.13
N GLU A 345 -11.27 -13.86 11.74
CA GLU A 345 -11.52 -14.46 13.04
C GLU A 345 -11.64 -13.41 14.16
N GLY A 346 -10.82 -12.35 14.10
CA GLY A 346 -10.89 -11.23 15.04
C GLY A 346 -12.21 -10.48 14.97
N ILE A 347 -12.67 -10.16 13.75
CA ILE A 347 -13.97 -9.51 13.52
C ILE A 347 -15.10 -10.42 13.98
N ARG A 348 -15.08 -11.70 13.62
CA ARG A 348 -16.10 -12.66 14.02
C ARG A 348 -16.23 -12.76 15.54
N LYS A 349 -15.12 -12.87 16.27
CA LYS A 349 -15.11 -12.88 17.73
C LYS A 349 -15.70 -11.60 18.33
N SER A 350 -15.45 -10.46 17.70
CA SER A 350 -16.02 -9.17 18.10
C SER A 350 -17.54 -9.13 17.86
N ASP A 351 -17.99 -9.61 16.71
CA ASP A 351 -19.41 -9.70 16.35
C ASP A 351 -20.16 -10.66 17.30
N GLU A 352 -19.57 -11.82 17.65
CA GLU A 352 -20.14 -12.80 18.59
C GLU A 352 -20.28 -12.26 20.04
N GLN A 353 -19.53 -11.24 20.41
CA GLN A 353 -19.66 -10.58 21.72
C GLN A 353 -20.87 -9.65 21.78
N THR A 354 -21.51 -9.35 20.65
CA THR A 354 -22.73 -8.54 20.62
C THR A 354 -23.95 -9.38 20.95
N SER A 355 -24.97 -8.77 21.52
CA SER A 355 -26.26 -9.43 21.80
C SER A 355 -27.18 -9.51 20.57
N TYR A 356 -26.68 -9.15 19.40
CA TYR A 356 -27.44 -9.07 18.15
C TYR A 356 -27.07 -10.21 17.19
N SER A 357 -28.04 -10.65 16.38
CA SER A 357 -27.76 -11.60 15.31
C SER A 357 -26.86 -10.98 14.24
N GLN A 358 -26.11 -11.82 13.52
CA GLN A 358 -25.22 -11.37 12.43
C GLN A 358 -25.94 -10.54 11.37
N GLU A 359 -27.18 -10.93 11.02
CA GLU A 359 -28.01 -10.18 10.07
C GLU A 359 -28.23 -8.73 10.51
N ILE A 360 -28.40 -8.48 11.80
CA ILE A 360 -28.58 -7.14 12.36
C ILE A 360 -27.28 -6.37 12.35
N VAL A 361 -26.16 -7.00 12.71
CA VAL A 361 -24.83 -6.40 12.66
C VAL A 361 -24.50 -5.98 11.22
N ASP A 362 -24.73 -6.85 10.25
CA ASP A 362 -24.49 -6.57 8.83
C ASP A 362 -25.42 -5.47 8.30
N ALA A 363 -26.67 -5.45 8.75
CA ALA A 363 -27.60 -4.38 8.39
C ALA A 363 -27.16 -3.00 8.92
N VAL A 364 -26.64 -2.95 10.15
CA VAL A 364 -26.08 -1.70 10.72
C VAL A 364 -24.81 -1.29 9.97
N LYS A 365 -23.89 -2.23 9.68
CA LYS A 365 -22.70 -1.97 8.84
C LYS A 365 -23.10 -1.39 7.48
N LYS A 366 -24.10 -1.98 6.83
CA LYS A 366 -24.63 -1.50 5.54
C LYS A 366 -25.23 -0.10 5.65
N ALA A 367 -25.99 0.19 6.72
CA ALA A 367 -26.52 1.53 6.96
C ALA A 367 -25.40 2.58 7.05
N ILE A 368 -24.32 2.27 7.77
CA ILE A 368 -23.16 3.16 7.93
C ILE A 368 -22.52 3.47 6.57
N MET A 369 -22.32 2.44 5.74
CA MET A 369 -21.75 2.62 4.40
C MET A 369 -22.64 3.51 3.51
N ILE A 370 -23.94 3.26 3.49
CA ILE A 370 -24.89 4.13 2.76
C ILE A 370 -24.77 5.57 3.22
N MET A 371 -24.70 5.79 4.54
CA MET A 371 -24.56 7.14 5.12
C MET A 371 -23.24 7.82 4.73
N HIS A 372 -22.14 7.10 4.59
CA HIS A 372 -20.85 7.67 4.18
C HIS A 372 -20.76 7.94 2.68
N ASN A 373 -21.35 7.07 1.85
CA ASN A 373 -21.29 7.23 0.39
C ASN A 373 -22.17 8.38 -0.13
N ASP A 374 -23.32 8.63 0.51
CA ASP A 374 -24.32 9.56 0.02
C ASP A 374 -24.61 10.69 1.04
N LEU A 375 -23.57 11.30 1.59
CA LEU A 375 -23.68 12.31 2.67
C LEU A 375 -24.55 13.52 2.33
N ASP A 376 -24.70 13.85 1.05
CA ASP A 376 -25.55 14.94 0.54
C ASP A 376 -27.05 14.60 0.63
N GLN A 377 -27.41 13.34 0.79
CA GLN A 377 -28.81 12.93 0.93
C GLN A 377 -29.30 13.06 2.38
N ALA A 378 -30.60 13.36 2.49
CA ALA A 378 -31.26 13.41 3.80
C ALA A 378 -31.64 12.01 4.27
N PHE A 379 -30.73 11.34 4.97
CA PHE A 379 -31.07 10.06 5.60
C PHE A 379 -31.92 10.24 6.83
N THR A 380 -32.92 9.37 6.97
CA THR A 380 -33.68 9.21 8.20
C THR A 380 -33.58 7.78 8.71
N ALA A 381 -33.61 7.61 10.02
CA ALA A 381 -33.62 6.28 10.61
C ALA A 381 -34.81 5.42 10.08
N SER A 382 -35.92 6.06 9.75
CA SER A 382 -37.10 5.39 9.16
C SER A 382 -36.83 4.91 7.73
N GLY A 383 -36.19 5.74 6.89
CA GLY A 383 -35.88 5.38 5.51
C GLY A 383 -34.89 4.24 5.44
N LEU A 384 -33.79 4.31 6.20
CA LEU A 384 -32.79 3.22 6.24
C LEU A 384 -33.34 1.95 6.85
N SER A 385 -34.11 2.04 7.94
CA SER A 385 -34.72 0.85 8.56
C SER A 385 -35.67 0.13 7.58
N GLN A 386 -36.45 0.88 6.80
CA GLN A 386 -37.32 0.32 5.74
C GLN A 386 -36.50 -0.34 4.63
N GLN A 387 -35.41 0.29 4.16
CA GLN A 387 -34.52 -0.27 3.17
C GLN A 387 -33.83 -1.56 3.63
N LEU A 388 -33.57 -1.67 4.92
CA LEU A 388 -32.93 -2.82 5.54
C LEU A 388 -33.93 -3.87 6.08
N ASN A 389 -35.23 -3.68 5.86
CA ASN A 389 -36.30 -4.55 6.36
C ASN A 389 -36.32 -4.75 7.88
N ILE A 390 -35.98 -3.69 8.63
CA ILE A 390 -35.95 -3.70 10.10
C ILE A 390 -36.94 -2.66 10.61
N SER A 391 -37.61 -2.93 11.76
CA SER A 391 -38.46 -1.90 12.36
C SER A 391 -37.62 -0.72 12.84
N ARG A 392 -38.15 0.51 12.68
CA ARG A 392 -37.46 1.75 13.07
C ARG A 392 -36.98 1.75 14.53
N SER A 393 -37.82 1.28 15.45
CA SER A 393 -37.50 1.23 16.87
C SER A 393 -36.34 0.30 17.15
N TYR A 394 -36.37 -0.91 16.57
CA TYR A 394 -35.33 -1.91 16.71
C TYR A 394 -34.02 -1.47 16.07
N PHE A 395 -34.07 -0.91 14.83
CA PHE A 395 -32.90 -0.33 14.18
C PHE A 395 -32.24 0.76 15.03
N SER A 396 -33.03 1.70 15.59
CA SER A 396 -32.49 2.77 16.42
C SER A 396 -31.81 2.26 17.67
N GLN A 397 -32.33 1.19 18.30
CA GLN A 397 -31.73 0.55 19.46
C GLN A 397 -30.42 -0.16 19.08
N CYS A 398 -30.46 -1.04 18.08
CA CYS A 398 -29.27 -1.77 17.62
C CYS A 398 -28.16 -0.83 17.17
N PHE A 399 -28.52 0.21 16.42
CA PHE A 399 -27.56 1.21 15.95
C PHE A 399 -26.86 1.92 17.13
N LYS A 400 -27.63 2.33 18.14
CA LYS A 400 -27.06 2.97 19.34
C LYS A 400 -26.14 2.02 20.12
N ASP A 401 -26.54 0.78 20.30
CA ASP A 401 -25.80 -0.19 21.10
C ASP A 401 -24.50 -0.61 20.39
N LEU A 402 -24.52 -0.78 19.05
CA LEU A 402 -23.35 -1.14 18.25
C LEU A 402 -22.39 0.04 18.01
N MET A 403 -22.94 1.24 17.80
CA MET A 403 -22.15 2.43 17.45
C MET A 403 -21.82 3.36 18.62
N GLY A 404 -22.39 3.11 19.80
CA GLY A 404 -22.25 4.00 20.96
C GLY A 404 -22.91 5.38 20.82
N LYS A 405 -23.53 5.66 19.66
CA LYS A 405 -24.21 6.93 19.33
C LYS A 405 -25.58 6.66 18.74
N THR A 406 -26.54 7.54 18.97
CA THR A 406 -27.79 7.46 18.23
C THR A 406 -27.57 7.73 16.74
N PHE A 407 -28.46 7.26 15.90
CA PHE A 407 -28.40 7.51 14.45
C PHE A 407 -28.24 8.99 14.10
N ASN A 408 -28.99 9.87 14.77
CA ASN A 408 -28.91 11.31 14.52
C ASN A 408 -27.56 11.92 14.97
N GLU A 409 -27.03 11.51 16.10
CA GLU A 409 -25.72 11.96 16.59
C GLU A 409 -24.62 11.49 15.64
N TYR A 410 -24.67 10.23 15.19
CA TYR A 410 -23.72 9.70 14.24
C TYR A 410 -23.80 10.40 12.87
N SER A 411 -25.01 10.64 12.34
CA SER A 411 -25.21 11.38 11.10
C SER A 411 -24.64 12.79 11.17
N ARG A 412 -24.85 13.51 12.28
CA ARG A 412 -24.24 14.82 12.48
C ARG A 412 -22.72 14.75 12.55
N PHE A 413 -22.19 13.78 13.26
CA PHE A 413 -20.76 13.56 13.41
C PHE A 413 -20.07 13.37 12.05
N ILE A 414 -20.50 12.41 11.23
CA ILE A 414 -19.88 12.14 9.94
C ILE A 414 -19.95 13.32 8.97
N ARG A 415 -21.06 14.07 8.96
CA ARG A 415 -21.24 15.27 8.14
C ARG A 415 -20.26 16.37 8.54
N ILE A 416 -20.04 16.56 9.84
CA ILE A 416 -19.09 17.55 10.34
C ILE A 416 -17.65 17.10 10.06
N GLU A 417 -17.31 15.83 10.24
CA GLU A 417 -15.97 15.33 9.87
C GLU A 417 -15.69 15.56 8.38
N LYS A 418 -16.62 15.23 7.49
CA LYS A 418 -16.46 15.49 6.05
C LYS A 418 -16.39 16.97 5.71
N SER A 419 -17.14 17.81 6.42
CA SER A 419 -17.07 19.26 6.22
C SER A 419 -15.72 19.87 6.63
N LYS A 420 -15.03 19.31 7.64
CA LYS A 420 -13.67 19.71 8.01
C LYS A 420 -12.70 19.47 6.83
N GLU A 421 -12.79 18.33 6.17
CA GLU A 421 -11.99 18.02 4.97
C GLU A 421 -12.21 19.09 3.88
N TYR A 422 -13.48 19.38 3.54
CA TYR A 422 -13.78 20.41 2.53
C TYR A 422 -13.29 21.81 2.95
N LEU A 423 -13.39 22.16 4.24
CA LEU A 423 -12.94 23.45 4.75
C LEU A 423 -11.42 23.64 4.60
N LEU A 424 -10.66 22.58 4.84
CA LEU A 424 -9.20 22.61 4.77
C LEU A 424 -8.69 22.49 3.32
N ASN A 425 -9.32 21.63 2.51
CA ASN A 425 -8.81 21.24 1.21
C ASN A 425 -9.40 22.01 0.03
N THR A 426 -10.46 22.83 0.24
CA THR A 426 -11.11 23.57 -0.84
C THR A 426 -11.37 25.03 -0.49
N ASN A 427 -11.44 25.88 -1.52
CA ASN A 427 -11.85 27.29 -1.37
C ASN A 427 -13.37 27.51 -1.54
N ASN A 428 -14.14 26.42 -1.53
CA ASN A 428 -15.59 26.49 -1.70
C ASN A 428 -16.25 27.30 -0.57
N THR A 429 -17.38 27.93 -0.90
CA THR A 429 -18.15 28.71 0.09
C THR A 429 -18.68 27.82 1.21
N ILE A 430 -18.91 28.41 2.39
CA ILE A 430 -19.50 27.68 3.52
C ILE A 430 -20.88 27.12 3.14
N PHE A 431 -21.64 27.88 2.32
CA PHE A 431 -22.92 27.44 1.79
C PHE A 431 -22.77 26.15 0.94
N TRP A 432 -21.83 26.15 0.00
CA TRP A 432 -21.56 24.96 -0.84
C TRP A 432 -21.17 23.74 0.00
N ILE A 433 -20.32 23.93 1.02
CA ILE A 433 -19.91 22.85 1.91
C ILE A 433 -21.11 22.33 2.71
N ALA A 434 -21.92 23.21 3.27
CA ALA A 434 -23.13 22.83 3.99
C ALA A 434 -24.05 21.96 3.12
N GLU A 435 -24.31 22.39 1.90
CA GLU A 435 -25.15 21.65 0.94
C GLU A 435 -24.53 20.29 0.60
N ARG A 436 -23.22 20.24 0.34
CA ARG A 436 -22.50 19.01 -0.03
C ARG A 436 -22.46 17.96 1.09
N VAL A 437 -22.53 18.39 2.34
CA VAL A 437 -22.64 17.48 3.50
C VAL A 437 -24.08 17.31 4.00
N GLY A 438 -25.08 17.67 3.18
CA GLY A 438 -26.50 17.38 3.40
C GLY A 438 -27.22 18.34 4.35
N TYR A 439 -26.74 19.60 4.50
CA TYR A 439 -27.46 20.64 5.18
C TYR A 439 -28.06 21.66 4.18
N THR A 440 -29.34 21.89 4.23
CA THR A 440 -30.04 22.86 3.38
C THR A 440 -29.93 24.30 3.88
N ASP A 441 -29.54 24.49 5.15
CA ASP A 441 -29.42 25.81 5.80
C ASP A 441 -28.01 26.00 6.35
N GLU A 442 -27.27 27.00 5.81
CA GLU A 442 -25.89 27.32 6.19
C GLU A 442 -25.78 27.77 7.67
N LYS A 443 -26.79 28.49 8.17
CA LYS A 443 -26.77 28.98 9.56
C LYS A 443 -26.95 27.84 10.54
N TYR A 444 -27.83 26.90 10.19
CA TYR A 444 -28.01 25.67 10.96
C TYR A 444 -26.73 24.82 10.95
N PHE A 445 -26.14 24.62 9.76
CA PHE A 445 -24.85 23.97 9.63
C PHE A 445 -23.77 24.61 10.51
N SER A 446 -23.58 25.91 10.40
CA SER A 446 -22.56 26.66 11.16
C SER A 446 -22.75 26.52 12.66
N ARG A 447 -24.02 26.49 13.14
CA ARG A 447 -24.33 26.25 14.55
C ARG A 447 -23.93 24.85 15.00
N ILE A 448 -24.29 23.80 14.23
CA ILE A 448 -23.94 22.40 14.54
C ILE A 448 -22.42 22.19 14.46
N PHE A 449 -21.76 22.79 13.47
CA PHE A 449 -20.31 22.75 13.35
C PHE A 449 -19.64 23.34 14.61
N ARG A 450 -20.09 24.54 15.06
CA ARG A 450 -19.56 25.17 16.27
C ARG A 450 -19.87 24.35 17.54
N GLU A 451 -21.04 23.74 17.62
CA GLU A 451 -21.42 22.88 18.75
C GLU A 451 -20.47 21.67 18.88
N LEU A 452 -20.05 21.06 17.77
CA LEU A 452 -19.22 19.85 17.77
C LEU A 452 -17.71 20.15 17.75
N THR A 453 -17.27 21.31 17.22
CA THR A 453 -15.85 21.65 17.05
C THR A 453 -15.35 22.77 17.96
N GLY A 454 -16.26 23.56 18.55
CA GLY A 454 -15.94 24.75 19.31
C GLY A 454 -15.71 26.01 18.45
N LEU A 455 -15.60 25.89 17.12
CA LEU A 455 -15.26 26.96 16.19
C LEU A 455 -16.33 27.13 15.12
N LEU A 456 -16.44 28.32 14.54
CA LEU A 456 -17.21 28.52 13.31
C LEU A 456 -16.47 27.87 12.11
N PRO A 457 -17.19 27.46 11.06
CA PRO A 457 -16.55 26.89 9.86
C PRO A 457 -15.49 27.81 9.25
N SER A 458 -15.72 29.11 9.21
CA SER A 458 -14.76 30.11 8.74
C SER A 458 -13.51 30.20 9.62
N GLU A 459 -13.69 30.20 10.94
CA GLU A 459 -12.58 30.20 11.91
C GLU A 459 -11.74 28.92 11.79
N TYR A 460 -12.40 27.76 11.66
CA TYR A 460 -11.74 26.48 11.47
C TYR A 460 -10.89 26.45 10.20
N ARG A 461 -11.41 26.99 9.09
CA ARG A 461 -10.69 27.15 7.83
C ARG A 461 -9.43 28.02 7.99
N HIS A 462 -9.55 29.18 8.65
CA HIS A 462 -8.43 30.10 8.86
C HIS A 462 -7.35 29.49 9.75
N LEU A 463 -7.72 28.83 10.85
CA LEU A 463 -6.76 28.18 11.75
C LEU A 463 -6.04 27.00 11.08
N GLY A 464 -6.77 26.19 10.31
CA GLY A 464 -6.20 25.03 9.67
C GLY A 464 -5.30 25.35 8.47
N ARG A 465 -5.40 26.57 7.91
CA ARG A 465 -4.58 27.01 6.76
C ARG A 465 -3.41 27.90 7.16
N GLY A 466 -3.27 28.19 8.45
CA GLY A 466 -2.15 28.99 8.93
C GLY A 466 -2.16 30.47 8.47
N ASP A 467 -3.31 30.97 7.98
CA ASP A 467 -3.47 32.38 7.65
C ASP A 467 -3.45 33.20 8.95
N LYS A 468 -2.30 33.84 9.23
CA LYS A 468 -2.15 34.92 10.21
C LYS A 468 -2.28 36.26 9.54
#